data_ec1611235d74362404ed72b86e2057bf
#
_entry.id   ec1611235d74362404ed72b86e2057bf
#
_cell.length_a   1.000
_cell.length_b   1.000
_cell.length_c   1.000
_cell.angle_alpha   90.00
_cell.angle_beta   90.00
_cell.angle_gamma   90.00
#
_symmetry.space_group_name_H-M   'P 1'
#
loop_
_entity.id
_entity.type
_entity.pdbx_description
1 polymer ?
#
loop_
_entity_poly.entity_id
_entity_poly.type
_entity_poly.pdbx_seq_one_letter_code
_entity_poly.pdbx_strand_id
1 'polypeptide(L)'
;LDLRQVEYIKGGASTLYGGGAISGLINLISKEPMVDETILHLNMSQVGALDINVFNSRRLDNIGFTLLAQRNTHNAYDADRDGFSDLPELLKYNLNPKVVFYINPKNTLSIAASLTKETRQGGDMSLMRSETFTPSNFYKEKNESQRVTSQAMFEHKLNNNQTIFFRNSFNFFHRDLLIFPSFIEGEYKFAGNQTSSFSEVSFTQKKNKNVLIGGLNFYTDHFSEIAQVNLSPRDEDRKTIGGFTNYTFDLSKKVFLESGLRADYVLNDKVYILPRLSALIQWTNRLTTRIGGGMGYRNASIFNQEAEIVGYKNVLAINRDKTRSEESYGANADIGYKLPLSDHSFLTLNQMFFYTALTNSLQLKTNPNNTLSFENIDGLVTSKGAESFIKLGVNDFTFFLGYTYTDAEIQANGIESEFTLTPRHSIKGDVLYSLPSQWRLGVDYEYKSSQKLSNGSYTQDYITFGAMAERYLDRWMFFGNIENIFDFRQTLNGRIISAPNNTPQFTEVWAPLDGLVINFGVKLKL
;
A
#
# COMPACT_ATOMS: atom_id res chain seq x y z
N LEU A 1 2.31 -13.58 9.00
CA LEU A 1 3.05 -14.56 9.79
C LEU A 1 4.56 -14.32 9.79
N ASP A 2 5.12 -13.92 8.65
CA ASP A 2 6.56 -13.68 8.47
C ASP A 2 7.03 -12.26 8.80
N LEU A 3 6.13 -11.34 9.14
CA LEU A 3 6.48 -9.97 9.51
C LEU A 3 7.03 -9.91 10.94
N ARG A 4 8.20 -9.25 11.07
CA ARG A 4 8.78 -8.85 12.35
C ARG A 4 8.30 -7.47 12.78
N GLN A 5 8.22 -6.53 11.82
CA GLN A 5 7.96 -5.13 12.09
C GLN A 5 7.32 -4.46 10.87
N VAL A 6 6.42 -3.54 11.13
CA VAL A 6 5.92 -2.58 10.15
C VAL A 6 6.39 -1.19 10.58
N GLU A 7 7.11 -0.51 9.69
CA GLU A 7 7.58 0.86 9.89
C GLU A 7 6.73 1.78 9.04
N TYR A 8 6.16 2.79 9.67
CA TYR A 8 5.41 3.82 8.99
C TYR A 8 6.14 5.14 9.10
N ILE A 9 6.62 5.66 7.98
CA ILE A 9 7.33 6.93 7.87
C ILE A 9 6.35 7.95 7.25
N LYS A 10 5.96 8.94 8.03
CA LYS A 10 5.08 10.03 7.58
C LYS A 10 5.88 11.14 6.92
N GLY A 11 5.31 11.72 5.85
CA GLY A 11 5.95 12.76 5.04
C GLY A 11 7.02 12.24 4.08
N GLY A 12 7.60 13.10 3.29
CA GLY A 12 8.55 12.74 2.24
C GLY A 12 9.76 11.96 2.75
N ALA A 13 10.01 10.79 2.17
CA ALA A 13 11.11 9.88 2.50
C ALA A 13 12.02 9.59 1.30
N SER A 14 12.06 10.49 0.33
CA SER A 14 12.69 10.30 -0.98
C SER A 14 14.20 10.06 -0.93
N THR A 15 14.93 10.60 0.05
CA THR A 15 16.40 10.46 0.10
C THR A 15 16.85 9.00 0.10
N LEU A 16 16.31 8.16 0.98
CA LEU A 16 16.72 6.76 1.11
C LEU A 16 15.91 5.81 0.23
N TYR A 17 14.64 6.15 -0.07
CA TYR A 17 13.69 5.23 -0.69
C TYR A 17 13.30 5.58 -2.14
N GLY A 18 13.89 6.66 -2.69
CA GLY A 18 13.67 7.09 -4.06
C GLY A 18 12.56 8.14 -4.22
N GLY A 19 12.51 8.76 -5.40
CA GLY A 19 11.65 9.90 -5.68
C GLY A 19 10.17 9.70 -5.41
N GLY A 20 9.65 8.47 -5.56
CA GLY A 20 8.24 8.14 -5.37
C GLY A 20 7.74 8.19 -3.92
N ALA A 21 8.61 8.31 -2.92
CA ALA A 21 8.22 8.42 -1.50
C ALA A 21 7.77 9.84 -1.12
N ILE A 22 6.69 10.32 -1.75
CA ILE A 22 6.18 11.70 -1.67
C ILE A 22 5.44 11.95 -0.35
N SER A 23 4.44 11.12 -0.05
CA SER A 23 3.55 11.31 1.11
C SER A 23 3.92 10.45 2.31
N GLY A 24 4.91 9.60 2.16
CA GLY A 24 5.37 8.68 3.19
C GLY A 24 5.73 7.31 2.65
N LEU A 25 6.01 6.39 3.56
CA LEU A 25 6.43 5.02 3.24
C LEU A 25 5.94 4.06 4.31
N ILE A 26 5.50 2.88 3.88
CA ILE A 26 5.30 1.72 4.73
C ILE A 26 6.40 0.70 4.40
N ASN A 27 7.26 0.42 5.38
CA ASN A 27 8.33 -0.56 5.25
C ASN A 27 7.96 -1.84 6.02
N LEU A 28 7.85 -2.96 5.31
CA LEU A 28 7.53 -4.26 5.86
C LEU A 28 8.83 -5.06 6.07
N ILE A 29 9.18 -5.31 7.33
CA ILE A 29 10.40 -6.03 7.67
C ILE A 29 10.04 -7.47 8.01
N SER A 30 10.52 -8.41 7.19
CA SER A 30 10.32 -9.83 7.42
C SER A 30 11.15 -10.35 8.60
N LYS A 31 10.68 -11.43 9.21
CA LYS A 31 11.43 -12.15 10.24
C LYS A 31 12.77 -12.63 9.71
N GLU A 32 13.75 -12.63 10.59
CA GLU A 32 15.02 -13.32 10.39
C GLU A 32 14.96 -14.71 11.02
N PRO A 33 15.65 -15.70 10.44
CA PRO A 33 15.67 -17.06 10.97
C PRO A 33 16.55 -17.16 12.24
N MET A 34 16.05 -16.58 13.35
CA MET A 34 16.76 -16.54 14.63
C MET A 34 16.33 -17.66 15.58
N VAL A 35 15.13 -18.16 15.40
CA VAL A 35 14.52 -19.22 16.22
C VAL A 35 13.83 -20.24 15.34
N ASP A 36 13.79 -21.48 15.81
CA ASP A 36 13.01 -22.52 15.18
C ASP A 36 11.55 -22.34 15.53
N GLU A 37 10.70 -22.12 14.54
CA GLU A 37 9.25 -22.04 14.70
C GLU A 37 8.53 -22.53 13.46
N THR A 38 7.38 -23.17 13.68
CA THR A 38 6.43 -23.47 12.60
C THR A 38 5.06 -22.93 13.02
N ILE A 39 4.43 -22.17 12.14
CA ILE A 39 3.10 -21.59 12.39
C ILE A 39 2.17 -22.05 11.27
N LEU A 40 1.07 -22.68 11.66
CA LEU A 40 -0.06 -22.97 10.78
C LEU A 40 -1.18 -21.99 11.11
N HIS A 41 -1.82 -21.42 10.10
CA HIS A 41 -2.93 -20.49 10.26
C HIS A 41 -4.00 -20.79 9.22
N LEU A 42 -5.21 -21.03 9.70
CA LEU A 42 -6.42 -21.23 8.92
C LEU A 42 -7.40 -20.11 9.25
N ASN A 43 -8.05 -19.55 8.24
CA ASN A 43 -9.13 -18.60 8.37
C ASN A 43 -10.24 -18.93 7.37
N MET A 44 -11.49 -18.79 7.80
CA MET A 44 -12.68 -18.98 6.97
C MET A 44 -13.67 -17.85 7.23
N SER A 45 -14.43 -17.49 6.21
CA SER A 45 -15.54 -16.53 6.35
C SER A 45 -16.84 -17.10 5.77
N GLN A 46 -17.97 -16.53 6.23
CA GLN A 46 -19.30 -16.91 5.71
C GLN A 46 -19.49 -16.52 4.23
N VAL A 47 -18.70 -15.57 3.72
CA VAL A 47 -18.72 -15.17 2.28
C VAL A 47 -17.88 -16.11 1.40
N GLY A 48 -17.44 -17.27 1.94
CA GLY A 48 -16.73 -18.31 1.20
C GLY A 48 -15.23 -18.09 1.06
N ALA A 49 -14.62 -17.28 1.93
CA ALA A 49 -13.15 -17.20 1.98
C ALA A 49 -12.56 -18.39 2.75
N LEU A 50 -11.41 -18.88 2.26
CA LEU A 50 -10.57 -19.84 2.95
C LEU A 50 -9.10 -19.50 2.75
N ASP A 51 -8.41 -19.18 3.85
CA ASP A 51 -6.99 -18.90 3.89
C ASP A 51 -6.23 -20.01 4.60
N ILE A 52 -5.23 -20.55 3.95
CA ILE A 52 -4.31 -21.54 4.50
C ILE A 52 -2.91 -20.94 4.43
N ASN A 53 -2.29 -20.72 5.57
CA ASN A 53 -0.97 -20.11 5.66
C ASN A 53 -0.05 -20.97 6.51
N VAL A 54 1.17 -21.19 6.03
CA VAL A 54 2.23 -21.90 6.73
C VAL A 54 3.47 -21.05 6.77
N PHE A 55 4.00 -20.80 7.94
CA PHE A 55 5.31 -20.17 8.13
C PHE A 55 6.23 -21.13 8.85
N ASN A 56 7.44 -21.29 8.32
CA ASN A 56 8.51 -22.07 8.96
C ASN A 56 9.79 -21.25 9.03
N SER A 57 10.47 -21.31 10.17
CA SER A 57 11.78 -20.72 10.40
C SER A 57 12.68 -21.75 11.05
N ARG A 58 13.92 -21.86 10.56
CA ARG A 58 14.95 -22.74 11.11
C ARG A 58 16.29 -22.04 11.16
N ARG A 59 17.01 -22.27 12.24
CA ARG A 59 18.38 -21.80 12.42
C ARG A 59 19.32 -23.01 12.54
N LEU A 60 20.23 -23.10 11.60
CA LEU A 60 21.42 -23.95 11.66
C LEU A 60 22.64 -23.06 11.93
N ASP A 61 23.80 -23.60 12.28
CA ASP A 61 24.97 -22.83 12.72
C ASP A 61 25.25 -21.61 11.83
N ASN A 62 25.59 -21.83 10.57
CA ASN A 62 25.97 -20.78 9.62
C ASN A 62 24.90 -20.47 8.57
N ILE A 63 23.76 -21.13 8.64
CA ILE A 63 22.66 -20.97 7.69
C ILE A 63 21.35 -20.87 8.45
N GLY A 64 20.51 -19.94 8.05
CA GLY A 64 19.13 -19.89 8.49
C GLY A 64 18.20 -19.80 7.30
N PHE A 65 16.97 -20.30 7.43
CA PHE A 65 15.96 -20.13 6.40
C PHE A 65 14.59 -19.82 6.97
N THR A 66 13.80 -19.09 6.21
CA THR A 66 12.37 -18.92 6.45
C THR A 66 11.59 -19.27 5.19
N LEU A 67 10.39 -19.78 5.37
CA LEU A 67 9.46 -20.08 4.29
C LEU A 67 8.06 -19.65 4.72
N LEU A 68 7.42 -18.79 3.95
CA LEU A 68 5.99 -18.53 4.02
C LEU A 68 5.33 -19.13 2.78
N ALA A 69 4.34 -19.99 2.97
CA ALA A 69 3.49 -20.55 1.92
C ALA A 69 2.03 -20.21 2.23
N GLN A 70 1.29 -19.73 1.23
CA GLN A 70 -0.08 -19.26 1.39
C GLN A 70 -0.95 -19.73 0.22
N ARG A 71 -2.16 -20.12 0.53
CA ARG A 71 -3.27 -20.30 -0.40
C ARG A 71 -4.47 -19.55 0.12
N ASN A 72 -4.94 -18.59 -0.67
CA ASN A 72 -6.11 -17.79 -0.35
C ASN A 72 -7.18 -18.01 -1.42
N THR A 73 -8.39 -18.30 -1.01
CA THR A 73 -9.53 -18.46 -1.92
C THR A 73 -10.73 -17.68 -1.41
N HIS A 74 -11.54 -17.24 -2.33
CA HIS A 74 -12.79 -16.53 -2.05
C HIS A 74 -13.78 -16.86 -3.16
N ASN A 75 -15.04 -17.12 -2.83
CA ASN A 75 -16.09 -17.28 -3.82
C ASN A 75 -16.59 -15.90 -4.28
N ALA A 76 -17.10 -15.81 -5.50
CA ALA A 76 -17.86 -14.62 -5.91
C ALA A 76 -19.06 -14.44 -4.96
N TYR A 77 -19.23 -13.22 -4.44
CA TYR A 77 -20.26 -12.89 -3.47
C TYR A 77 -21.04 -11.65 -3.90
N ASP A 78 -22.34 -11.76 -3.92
CA ASP A 78 -23.32 -10.73 -4.26
C ASP A 78 -24.12 -10.43 -2.97
N ALA A 79 -23.78 -9.36 -2.29
CA ALA A 79 -24.32 -9.01 -0.98
C ALA A 79 -25.72 -8.38 -1.08
N ASP A 80 -26.00 -7.62 -2.12
CA ASP A 80 -27.26 -6.90 -2.30
C ASP A 80 -28.25 -7.63 -3.22
N ARG A 81 -27.79 -8.74 -3.83
CA ARG A 81 -28.60 -9.63 -4.69
C ARG A 81 -29.06 -8.95 -5.97
N ASP A 82 -28.26 -8.07 -6.50
CA ASP A 82 -28.55 -7.40 -7.77
C ASP A 82 -28.14 -8.21 -9.00
N GLY A 83 -27.46 -9.34 -8.77
CA GLY A 83 -27.01 -10.28 -9.80
C GLY A 83 -25.56 -10.06 -10.24
N PHE A 84 -24.82 -9.12 -9.63
CA PHE A 84 -23.41 -8.89 -9.85
C PHE A 84 -22.59 -9.18 -8.60
N SER A 85 -21.33 -9.54 -8.78
CA SER A 85 -20.45 -9.81 -7.65
C SER A 85 -19.93 -8.51 -7.04
N ASP A 86 -20.24 -8.25 -5.76
CA ASP A 86 -19.63 -7.21 -4.94
C ASP A 86 -18.19 -7.58 -4.54
N LEU A 87 -17.96 -8.87 -4.29
CA LEU A 87 -16.62 -9.44 -4.13
C LEU A 87 -16.34 -10.44 -5.24
N PRO A 88 -15.20 -10.35 -5.93
CA PRO A 88 -14.85 -11.27 -7.01
C PRO A 88 -14.47 -12.64 -6.45
N GLU A 89 -14.58 -13.70 -7.24
CA GLU A 89 -13.89 -14.95 -6.97
C GLU A 89 -12.38 -14.73 -6.99
N LEU A 90 -11.67 -15.31 -6.02
CA LEU A 90 -10.22 -15.21 -5.88
C LEU A 90 -9.59 -16.58 -5.70
N LEU A 91 -8.50 -16.82 -6.41
CA LEU A 91 -7.55 -17.88 -6.13
C LEU A 91 -6.13 -17.31 -6.16
N LYS A 92 -5.44 -17.37 -5.02
CA LYS A 92 -4.08 -16.86 -4.87
C LYS A 92 -3.18 -17.89 -4.20
N TYR A 93 -2.00 -18.05 -4.78
CA TYR A 93 -0.88 -18.77 -4.18
C TYR A 93 0.29 -17.82 -3.98
N ASN A 94 0.93 -17.91 -2.84
CA ASN A 94 2.14 -17.14 -2.54
C ASN A 94 3.17 -18.03 -1.84
N LEU A 95 4.44 -17.92 -2.26
CA LEU A 95 5.56 -18.66 -1.70
C LEU A 95 6.76 -17.72 -1.53
N ASN A 96 7.22 -17.54 -0.28
CA ASN A 96 8.31 -16.63 0.07
C ASN A 96 9.44 -17.39 0.79
N PRO A 97 10.34 -18.08 0.08
CA PRO A 97 11.55 -18.64 0.67
C PRO A 97 12.61 -17.53 0.90
N LYS A 98 13.34 -17.64 2.00
CA LYS A 98 14.50 -16.80 2.32
C LYS A 98 15.58 -17.65 2.98
N VAL A 99 16.81 -17.49 2.52
CA VAL A 99 17.99 -18.14 3.09
C VAL A 99 19.00 -17.07 3.50
N VAL A 100 19.57 -17.21 4.67
CA VAL A 100 20.60 -16.31 5.22
C VAL A 100 21.85 -17.12 5.52
N PHE A 101 22.95 -16.76 4.88
CA PHE A 101 24.27 -17.33 5.11
C PHE A 101 25.06 -16.40 6.04
N TYR A 102 25.38 -16.86 7.23
CA TYR A 102 26.24 -16.17 8.20
C TYR A 102 27.69 -16.64 7.97
N ILE A 103 28.31 -16.10 6.92
CA ILE A 103 29.61 -16.56 6.41
C ILE A 103 30.69 -16.44 7.49
N ASN A 104 30.70 -15.31 8.20
CA ASN A 104 31.53 -15.03 9.37
C ASN A 104 30.95 -13.80 10.11
N PRO A 105 31.52 -13.39 11.28
CA PRO A 105 30.96 -12.23 12.03
C PRO A 105 30.90 -10.90 11.28
N LYS A 106 31.65 -10.77 10.17
CA LYS A 106 31.67 -9.56 9.34
C LYS A 106 30.83 -9.66 8.08
N ASN A 107 30.47 -10.85 7.62
CA ASN A 107 29.86 -11.09 6.32
C ASN A 107 28.58 -11.89 6.45
N THR A 108 27.48 -11.31 6.00
CA THR A 108 26.16 -11.96 5.91
C THR A 108 25.61 -11.81 4.49
N LEU A 109 25.15 -12.91 3.91
CA LEU A 109 24.45 -12.93 2.62
C LEU A 109 23.02 -13.42 2.83
N SER A 110 22.04 -12.64 2.41
CA SER A 110 20.63 -13.03 2.40
C SER A 110 20.13 -13.12 0.96
N ILE A 111 19.48 -14.23 0.63
CA ILE A 111 18.83 -14.46 -0.66
C ILE A 111 17.39 -14.81 -0.38
N ALA A 112 16.46 -14.14 -1.05
CA ALA A 112 15.03 -14.38 -0.91
C ALA A 112 14.36 -14.37 -2.29
N ALA A 113 13.23 -15.06 -2.36
CA ALA A 113 12.32 -14.98 -3.50
C ALA A 113 10.88 -14.80 -3.02
N SER A 114 10.05 -14.23 -3.87
CA SER A 114 8.60 -14.17 -3.70
C SER A 114 7.95 -14.60 -5.01
N LEU A 115 7.12 -15.62 -4.95
CA LEU A 115 6.42 -16.21 -6.08
C LEU A 115 4.93 -16.05 -5.81
N THR A 116 4.22 -15.31 -6.65
CA THR A 116 2.77 -15.11 -6.52
C THR A 116 2.08 -15.45 -7.83
N LYS A 117 1.01 -16.22 -7.74
CA LYS A 117 0.04 -16.42 -8.83
C LYS A 117 -1.34 -16.11 -8.29
N GLU A 118 -2.07 -15.25 -9.00
CA GLU A 118 -3.39 -14.79 -8.59
C GLU A 118 -4.33 -14.78 -9.79
N THR A 119 -5.55 -15.28 -9.57
CA THR A 119 -6.68 -15.17 -10.50
C THR A 119 -7.83 -14.54 -9.74
N ARG A 120 -8.41 -13.46 -10.31
CA ARG A 120 -9.64 -12.84 -9.84
C ARG A 120 -10.63 -12.79 -10.98
N GLN A 121 -11.89 -13.08 -10.69
CA GLN A 121 -12.96 -12.89 -11.65
C GLN A 121 -14.24 -12.43 -10.97
N GLY A 122 -14.93 -11.49 -11.62
CA GLY A 122 -16.18 -10.91 -11.14
C GLY A 122 -17.09 -10.50 -12.29
N GLY A 123 -18.25 -9.99 -11.97
CA GLY A 123 -19.27 -9.55 -12.90
C GLY A 123 -20.59 -10.26 -12.66
N ASP A 124 -21.31 -10.60 -13.72
CA ASP A 124 -22.60 -11.26 -13.63
C ASP A 124 -22.50 -12.63 -12.94
N MET A 125 -23.24 -12.83 -11.87
CA MET A 125 -23.23 -14.06 -11.06
C MET A 125 -23.68 -15.30 -11.83
N SER A 126 -24.47 -15.14 -12.88
CA SER A 126 -24.87 -16.26 -13.73
C SER A 126 -23.69 -16.81 -14.53
N LEU A 127 -22.76 -15.95 -14.96
CA LEU A 127 -21.54 -16.32 -15.67
C LEU A 127 -20.51 -16.99 -14.77
N MET A 128 -20.53 -16.68 -13.47
CA MET A 128 -19.67 -17.37 -12.49
C MET A 128 -20.11 -18.84 -12.30
N ARG A 129 -21.38 -19.15 -12.59
CA ARG A 129 -21.95 -20.50 -12.38
C ARG A 129 -21.97 -21.37 -13.64
N SER A 130 -22.23 -20.80 -14.81
CA SER A 130 -22.50 -21.55 -16.05
C SER A 130 -21.53 -21.26 -17.19
N GLU A 131 -20.76 -20.18 -17.12
CA GLU A 131 -19.88 -19.67 -18.19
C GLU A 131 -20.59 -19.47 -19.56
N THR A 132 -21.92 -19.43 -19.58
CA THR A 132 -22.71 -19.29 -20.80
C THR A 132 -23.13 -17.84 -20.97
N PHE A 133 -22.50 -17.16 -21.95
CA PHE A 133 -22.87 -15.80 -22.32
C PHE A 133 -24.22 -15.76 -23.02
N THR A 134 -25.06 -14.84 -22.62
CA THR A 134 -26.34 -14.55 -23.26
C THR A 134 -26.45 -13.04 -23.52
N PRO A 135 -27.32 -12.57 -24.42
CA PRO A 135 -27.51 -11.14 -24.66
C PRO A 135 -27.94 -10.35 -23.41
N SER A 136 -28.53 -11.01 -22.42
CA SER A 136 -28.96 -10.40 -21.16
C SER A 136 -27.92 -10.45 -20.05
N ASN A 137 -26.98 -11.40 -20.10
CA ASN A 137 -25.97 -11.65 -19.06
C ASN A 137 -24.62 -11.81 -19.73
N PHE A 138 -23.86 -10.72 -19.79
CA PHE A 138 -22.64 -10.70 -20.58
C PHE A 138 -21.43 -10.10 -19.85
N TYR A 139 -21.62 -9.27 -18.84
CA TYR A 139 -20.49 -8.60 -18.19
C TYR A 139 -19.66 -9.57 -17.34
N LYS A 140 -18.38 -9.66 -17.64
CA LYS A 140 -17.40 -10.43 -16.87
C LYS A 140 -16.03 -9.75 -16.96
N GLU A 141 -15.35 -9.70 -15.83
CA GLU A 141 -13.96 -9.30 -15.76
C GLU A 141 -13.13 -10.42 -15.15
N LYS A 142 -12.00 -10.74 -15.76
CA LYS A 142 -11.02 -11.71 -15.29
C LYS A 142 -9.63 -11.12 -15.30
N ASN A 143 -8.96 -11.16 -14.16
CA ASN A 143 -7.60 -10.67 -14.00
C ASN A 143 -6.71 -11.82 -13.53
N GLU A 144 -5.75 -12.22 -14.36
CA GLU A 144 -4.74 -13.22 -14.04
C GLU A 144 -3.38 -12.55 -13.93
N SER A 145 -2.68 -12.77 -12.84
CA SER A 145 -1.35 -12.21 -12.64
C SER A 145 -0.36 -13.22 -12.07
N GLN A 146 0.88 -13.07 -12.49
CA GLN A 146 2.03 -13.83 -11.99
C GLN A 146 3.15 -12.86 -11.65
N ARG A 147 3.75 -13.04 -10.48
CA ARG A 147 4.90 -12.24 -10.04
C ARG A 147 5.99 -13.14 -9.49
N VAL A 148 7.19 -12.89 -9.96
CA VAL A 148 8.41 -13.50 -9.45
C VAL A 148 9.36 -12.38 -9.06
N THR A 149 9.70 -12.31 -7.78
CA THR A 149 10.68 -11.35 -7.27
C THR A 149 11.83 -12.10 -6.63
N SER A 150 13.06 -11.78 -6.99
CA SER A 150 14.25 -12.24 -6.26
C SER A 150 14.90 -11.06 -5.54
N GLN A 151 15.52 -11.32 -4.42
CA GLN A 151 16.25 -10.34 -3.62
C GLN A 151 17.56 -10.94 -3.15
N ALA A 152 18.63 -10.15 -3.21
CA ALA A 152 19.91 -10.48 -2.64
C ALA A 152 20.42 -9.28 -1.83
N MET A 153 20.92 -9.54 -0.64
CA MET A 153 21.53 -8.54 0.23
C MET A 153 22.82 -9.11 0.81
N PHE A 154 23.91 -8.42 0.56
CA PHE A 154 25.22 -8.72 1.17
C PHE A 154 25.59 -7.59 2.12
N GLU A 155 25.87 -7.94 3.36
CA GLU A 155 26.35 -7.03 4.40
C GLU A 155 27.81 -7.35 4.70
N HIS A 156 28.67 -6.31 4.63
CA HIS A 156 30.07 -6.39 5.02
C HIS A 156 30.39 -5.34 6.09
N LYS A 157 30.70 -5.80 7.30
CA LYS A 157 31.15 -4.96 8.42
C LYS A 157 32.67 -4.73 8.32
N LEU A 158 33.06 -3.52 7.91
CA LEU A 158 34.47 -3.12 7.91
C LEU A 158 35.03 -3.11 9.34
N ASN A 159 34.25 -2.55 10.26
CA ASN A 159 34.46 -2.54 11.70
C ASN A 159 33.12 -2.34 12.44
N ASN A 160 33.16 -2.16 13.76
CA ASN A 160 31.93 -2.02 14.58
C ASN A 160 31.05 -0.80 14.21
N ASN A 161 31.62 0.18 13.51
CA ASN A 161 30.96 1.45 13.20
C ASN A 161 30.71 1.66 11.70
N GLN A 162 31.27 0.81 10.84
CA GLN A 162 31.22 0.98 9.39
C GLN A 162 30.75 -0.30 8.72
N THR A 163 29.74 -0.15 7.88
CA THR A 163 29.13 -1.28 7.15
C THR A 163 28.90 -0.88 5.70
N ILE A 164 29.20 -1.77 4.78
CA ILE A 164 28.84 -1.68 3.36
C ILE A 164 27.73 -2.67 3.11
N PHE A 165 26.72 -2.22 2.37
CA PHE A 165 25.65 -3.07 1.87
C PHE A 165 25.66 -3.08 0.35
N PHE A 166 25.49 -4.26 -0.19
CA PHE A 166 25.09 -4.46 -1.58
C PHE A 166 23.69 -5.07 -1.59
N ARG A 167 22.76 -4.47 -2.33
CA ARG A 167 21.38 -4.93 -2.46
C ARG A 167 21.01 -5.03 -3.92
N ASN A 168 20.31 -6.10 -4.26
CA ASN A 168 19.68 -6.24 -5.57
C ASN A 168 18.29 -6.81 -5.38
N SER A 169 17.35 -6.32 -6.17
CA SER A 169 16.02 -6.89 -6.36
C SER A 169 15.72 -6.95 -7.84
N PHE A 170 15.26 -8.10 -8.30
CA PHE A 170 14.76 -8.29 -9.66
C PHE A 170 13.32 -8.75 -9.58
N ASN A 171 12.44 -8.16 -10.38
CA ASN A 171 11.03 -8.50 -10.45
C ASN A 171 10.62 -8.75 -11.89
N PHE A 172 9.90 -9.85 -12.08
CA PHE A 172 9.12 -10.15 -13.27
C PHE A 172 7.65 -10.19 -12.91
N PHE A 173 6.83 -9.47 -13.65
CA PHE A 173 5.38 -9.44 -13.48
C PHE A 173 4.71 -9.62 -14.83
N HIS A 174 3.75 -10.53 -14.87
CA HIS A 174 2.87 -10.76 -16.02
C HIS A 174 1.43 -10.52 -15.57
N ARG A 175 0.62 -9.88 -16.43
CA ARG A 175 -0.80 -9.66 -16.22
C ARG A 175 -1.58 -9.87 -17.49
N ASP A 176 -2.69 -10.60 -17.37
CA ASP A 176 -3.77 -10.70 -18.34
C ASP A 176 -5.04 -10.14 -17.69
N LEU A 177 -5.58 -9.05 -18.23
CA LEU A 177 -6.87 -8.48 -17.86
C LEU A 177 -7.82 -8.68 -19.04
N LEU A 178 -8.87 -9.46 -18.82
CA LEU A 178 -9.88 -9.80 -19.79
C LEU A 178 -11.22 -9.22 -19.34
N ILE A 179 -11.83 -8.40 -20.17
CA ILE A 179 -13.10 -7.73 -19.88
C ILE A 179 -14.10 -8.05 -21.00
N PHE A 180 -15.28 -8.48 -20.62
CA PHE A 180 -16.43 -8.63 -21.49
C PHE A 180 -17.45 -7.54 -21.12
N PRO A 181 -17.34 -6.32 -21.69
CA PRO A 181 -18.12 -5.17 -21.24
C PRO A 181 -19.59 -5.26 -21.68
N SER A 182 -19.87 -5.83 -22.85
CA SER A 182 -21.22 -6.04 -23.38
C SER A 182 -21.22 -7.06 -24.52
N PHE A 183 -22.40 -7.58 -24.85
CA PHE A 183 -22.58 -8.49 -25.98
C PHE A 183 -22.20 -7.87 -27.34
N ILE A 184 -22.41 -6.56 -27.48
CA ILE A 184 -22.12 -5.84 -28.74
C ILE A 184 -20.62 -5.57 -28.88
N GLU A 185 -19.96 -5.19 -27.80
CA GLU A 185 -18.52 -4.83 -27.83
C GLU A 185 -17.61 -6.06 -27.83
N GLY A 186 -18.11 -7.20 -27.34
CA GLY A 186 -17.33 -8.43 -27.26
C GLY A 186 -16.22 -8.38 -26.22
N GLU A 187 -15.17 -9.15 -26.44
CA GLU A 187 -14.03 -9.28 -25.56
C GLU A 187 -13.02 -8.14 -25.75
N TYR A 188 -12.56 -7.58 -24.64
CA TYR A 188 -11.40 -6.69 -24.60
C TYR A 188 -10.31 -7.30 -23.70
N LYS A 189 -9.06 -7.28 -24.18
CA LYS A 189 -7.92 -7.80 -23.45
C LYS A 189 -6.83 -6.74 -23.30
N PHE A 190 -6.32 -6.56 -22.06
CA PHE A 190 -5.07 -5.88 -21.80
C PHE A 190 -4.10 -6.87 -21.18
N ALA A 191 -2.94 -7.06 -21.80
CA ALA A 191 -1.94 -8.01 -21.34
C ALA A 191 -0.53 -7.46 -21.49
N GLY A 192 0.37 -7.80 -20.59
CA GLY A 192 1.75 -7.36 -20.68
C GLY A 192 2.68 -7.99 -19.66
N ASN A 193 3.96 -7.80 -19.94
CA ASN A 193 5.06 -8.21 -19.09
C ASN A 193 5.81 -6.98 -18.57
N GLN A 194 6.13 -6.98 -17.29
CA GLN A 194 6.99 -5.97 -16.69
C GLN A 194 8.20 -6.63 -16.06
N THR A 195 9.39 -6.14 -16.39
CA THR A 195 10.64 -6.51 -15.73
C THR A 195 11.24 -5.28 -15.07
N SER A 196 11.59 -5.38 -13.80
CA SER A 196 12.26 -4.29 -13.11
C SER A 196 13.44 -4.82 -12.28
N SER A 197 14.48 -4.02 -12.16
CA SER A 197 15.63 -4.33 -11.32
C SER A 197 16.07 -3.10 -10.54
N PHE A 198 16.39 -3.28 -9.28
CA PHE A 198 16.98 -2.28 -8.41
C PHE A 198 18.28 -2.83 -7.84
N SER A 199 19.37 -2.11 -8.05
CA SER A 199 20.70 -2.43 -7.49
C SER A 199 21.21 -1.24 -6.70
N GLU A 200 21.75 -1.47 -5.52
CA GLU A 200 22.27 -0.43 -4.64
C GLU A 200 23.55 -0.89 -3.96
N VAL A 201 24.53 0.01 -3.91
CA VAL A 201 25.67 -0.07 -3.01
C VAL A 201 25.57 1.10 -2.04
N SER A 202 25.56 0.82 -0.75
CA SER A 202 25.50 1.86 0.27
C SER A 202 26.50 1.61 1.40
N PHE A 203 27.00 2.71 1.96
CA PHE A 203 27.92 2.77 3.08
C PHE A 203 27.22 3.43 4.25
N THR A 204 27.32 2.82 5.41
CA THR A 204 26.82 3.38 6.68
C THR A 204 27.98 3.55 7.65
N GLN A 205 28.10 4.75 8.22
CA GLN A 205 29.05 5.07 9.29
C GLN A 205 28.30 5.59 10.51
N LYS A 206 28.56 4.99 11.67
CA LYS A 206 28.03 5.41 12.98
C LYS A 206 29.18 5.96 13.81
N LYS A 207 29.02 7.16 14.37
CA LYS A 207 29.97 7.77 15.31
C LYS A 207 29.17 8.41 16.45
N ASN A 208 29.22 7.81 17.62
CA ASN A 208 28.34 8.14 18.74
C ASN A 208 26.87 8.01 18.31
N LYS A 209 26.10 9.12 18.33
CA LYS A 209 24.71 9.20 17.85
C LYS A 209 24.58 9.73 16.42
N ASN A 210 25.70 10.13 15.80
CA ASN A 210 25.70 10.59 14.43
C ASN A 210 25.72 9.40 13.48
N VAL A 211 24.93 9.46 12.42
CA VAL A 211 24.85 8.40 11.42
C VAL A 211 24.94 9.03 10.03
N LEU A 212 25.94 8.60 9.27
CA LEU A 212 26.09 8.92 7.84
C LEU A 212 25.69 7.69 7.04
N ILE A 213 24.81 7.87 6.06
CA ILE A 213 24.48 6.86 5.06
C ILE A 213 24.68 7.52 3.69
N GLY A 214 25.40 6.87 2.80
CA GLY A 214 25.54 7.32 1.41
C GLY A 214 25.56 6.14 0.47
N GLY A 215 25.06 6.33 -0.74
CA GLY A 215 25.00 5.24 -1.69
C GLY A 215 24.73 5.66 -3.13
N LEU A 216 24.90 4.70 -4.01
CA LEU A 216 24.56 4.77 -5.42
C LEU A 216 23.61 3.64 -5.74
N ASN A 217 22.64 3.92 -6.59
CA ASN A 217 21.70 2.91 -7.09
C ASN A 217 21.46 3.03 -8.59
N PHE A 218 21.03 1.91 -9.15
CA PHE A 218 20.58 1.80 -10.53
C PHE A 218 19.24 1.09 -10.55
N TYR A 219 18.26 1.72 -11.14
CA TYR A 219 16.90 1.20 -11.31
C TYR A 219 16.56 1.08 -12.79
N THR A 220 16.00 -0.05 -13.16
CA THR A 220 15.42 -0.27 -14.50
C THR A 220 13.99 -0.75 -14.36
N ASP A 221 13.13 -0.30 -15.24
CA ASP A 221 11.73 -0.73 -15.34
C ASP A 221 11.34 -0.75 -16.81
N HIS A 222 10.97 -1.92 -17.30
CA HIS A 222 10.57 -2.15 -18.66
C HIS A 222 9.24 -2.87 -18.68
N PHE A 223 8.23 -2.23 -19.24
CA PHE A 223 6.93 -2.83 -19.54
C PHE A 223 6.79 -3.02 -21.05
N SER A 224 6.37 -4.21 -21.45
CA SER A 224 6.02 -4.55 -22.83
C SER A 224 4.60 -5.07 -22.87
N GLU A 225 3.74 -4.36 -23.61
CA GLU A 225 2.37 -4.77 -23.85
C GLU A 225 2.32 -5.88 -24.89
N ILE A 226 1.51 -6.90 -24.63
CA ILE A 226 1.22 -7.93 -25.62
C ILE A 226 0.22 -7.33 -26.61
N ALA A 227 0.73 -7.01 -27.81
CA ALA A 227 -0.01 -6.28 -28.81
C ALA A 227 -1.35 -6.95 -29.16
N GLN A 228 -2.40 -6.16 -29.23
CA GLN A 228 -3.67 -6.53 -29.82
C GLN A 228 -3.69 -6.16 -31.32
N VAL A 229 -4.50 -6.86 -32.08
CA VAL A 229 -4.71 -6.54 -33.49
C VAL A 229 -5.27 -5.11 -33.61
N ASN A 230 -4.60 -4.27 -34.41
CA ASN A 230 -4.96 -2.87 -34.69
C ASN A 230 -4.71 -1.83 -33.59
N LEU A 231 -3.96 -2.14 -32.52
CA LEU A 231 -3.55 -1.18 -31.52
C LEU A 231 -2.01 -1.11 -31.43
N SER A 232 -1.48 0.11 -31.34
CA SER A 232 -0.05 0.29 -31.05
C SER A 232 0.22 -0.06 -29.59
N PRO A 233 1.25 -0.87 -29.29
CA PRO A 233 1.58 -1.24 -27.92
C PRO A 233 2.01 0.00 -27.10
N ARG A 234 1.67 -0.01 -25.81
CA ARG A 234 1.97 1.05 -24.84
C ARG A 234 3.20 0.69 -24.02
N ASP A 235 4.30 0.40 -24.69
CA ASP A 235 5.55 0.01 -24.02
C ASP A 235 6.15 1.17 -23.23
N GLU A 236 6.71 0.86 -22.07
CA GLU A 236 7.43 1.82 -21.24
C GLU A 236 8.83 1.29 -20.89
N ASP A 237 9.86 2.12 -21.07
CA ASP A 237 11.24 1.82 -20.68
C ASP A 237 11.80 2.98 -19.85
N ARG A 238 12.30 2.66 -18.64
CA ARG A 238 12.85 3.64 -17.72
C ARG A 238 14.12 3.12 -17.09
N LYS A 239 15.12 3.99 -17.03
CA LYS A 239 16.39 3.71 -16.37
C LYS A 239 16.77 4.93 -15.56
N THR A 240 17.12 4.70 -14.31
CA THR A 240 17.48 5.77 -13.38
C THR A 240 18.80 5.43 -12.69
N ILE A 241 19.73 6.37 -12.70
CA ILE A 241 20.95 6.32 -11.90
C ILE A 241 20.76 7.32 -10.77
N GLY A 242 20.82 6.85 -9.53
CA GLY A 242 20.64 7.67 -8.33
C GLY A 242 21.85 7.66 -7.42
N GLY A 243 22.12 8.81 -6.82
CA GLY A 243 23.08 8.95 -5.75
C GLY A 243 22.46 9.67 -4.57
N PHE A 244 22.78 9.24 -3.34
CA PHE A 244 22.19 9.85 -2.15
C PHE A 244 23.15 9.89 -0.97
N THR A 245 22.91 10.85 -0.10
CA THR A 245 23.54 10.95 1.21
C THR A 245 22.50 11.39 2.24
N ASN A 246 22.57 10.82 3.42
CA ASN A 246 21.72 11.17 4.55
C ASN A 246 22.59 11.24 5.81
N TYR A 247 22.54 12.34 6.52
CA TYR A 247 23.31 12.52 7.72
C TYR A 247 22.42 12.95 8.90
N THR A 248 22.48 12.16 9.97
CA THR A 248 21.82 12.46 11.24
C THR A 248 22.84 13.06 12.19
N PHE A 249 22.58 14.29 12.63
CA PHE A 249 23.40 15.04 13.57
C PHE A 249 22.78 15.00 14.97
N ASP A 250 23.61 14.65 15.96
CA ASP A 250 23.31 14.89 17.36
C ASP A 250 23.85 16.29 17.75
N LEU A 251 23.05 17.35 17.51
CA LEU A 251 23.46 18.73 17.83
C LEU A 251 23.54 18.97 19.33
N SER A 252 22.69 18.29 20.10
CA SER A 252 22.69 18.33 21.55
C SER A 252 21.91 17.13 22.09
N LYS A 253 21.99 16.89 23.42
CA LYS A 253 21.22 15.83 24.08
C LYS A 253 19.70 15.87 23.77
N LYS A 254 19.22 16.98 23.23
CA LYS A 254 17.79 17.25 23.00
C LYS A 254 17.43 17.52 21.54
N VAL A 255 18.40 17.79 20.67
CA VAL A 255 18.13 18.21 19.29
C VAL A 255 18.90 17.33 18.33
N PHE A 256 18.15 16.67 17.45
CA PHE A 256 18.66 15.82 16.38
C PHE A 256 18.21 16.41 15.05
N LEU A 257 19.15 16.61 14.15
CA LEU A 257 18.88 17.03 12.76
C LEU A 257 19.17 15.87 11.82
N GLU A 258 18.32 15.68 10.84
CA GLU A 258 18.54 14.77 9.72
C GLU A 258 18.51 15.59 8.43
N SER A 259 19.59 15.56 7.67
CA SER A 259 19.73 16.20 6.37
C SER A 259 20.00 15.17 5.31
N GLY A 260 19.19 15.14 4.28
CA GLY A 260 19.31 14.23 3.15
C GLY A 260 19.37 14.98 1.82
N LEU A 261 20.16 14.48 0.90
CA LEU A 261 20.20 14.92 -0.48
C LEU A 261 20.25 13.71 -1.39
N ARG A 262 19.40 13.70 -2.39
CA ARG A 262 19.37 12.70 -3.46
C ARG A 262 19.39 13.39 -4.82
N ALA A 263 20.12 12.82 -5.75
CA ALA A 263 20.09 13.18 -7.16
C ALA A 263 19.81 11.94 -8.00
N ASP A 264 18.73 11.98 -8.78
CA ASP A 264 18.34 10.92 -9.70
C ASP A 264 18.44 11.44 -11.14
N TYR A 265 19.26 10.82 -11.96
CA TYR A 265 19.27 11.02 -13.39
C TYR A 265 18.38 9.97 -14.05
N VAL A 266 17.22 10.38 -14.51
CA VAL A 266 16.32 9.57 -15.34
C VAL A 266 16.80 9.68 -16.78
N LEU A 267 17.25 8.57 -17.35
CA LEU A 267 17.80 8.54 -18.71
C LEU A 267 16.74 8.99 -19.73
N ASN A 268 17.13 9.86 -20.65
CA ASN A 268 16.28 10.50 -21.65
C ASN A 268 15.18 11.42 -21.07
N ASP A 269 15.34 11.88 -19.82
CA ASP A 269 14.49 12.90 -19.21
C ASP A 269 15.40 13.96 -18.57
N LYS A 270 15.43 14.08 -17.25
CA LYS A 270 16.22 15.09 -16.54
C LYS A 270 16.82 14.57 -15.24
N VAL A 271 17.59 15.44 -14.59
CA VAL A 271 18.08 15.21 -13.21
C VAL A 271 17.07 15.79 -12.23
N TYR A 272 16.66 14.97 -11.25
CA TYR A 272 15.84 15.37 -10.12
C TYR A 272 16.71 15.53 -8.88
N ILE A 273 16.67 16.69 -8.24
CA ILE A 273 17.38 16.98 -6.99
C ILE A 273 16.35 17.00 -5.86
N LEU A 274 16.52 16.13 -4.90
CA LEU A 274 15.55 15.85 -3.85
C LEU A 274 16.16 16.10 -2.46
N PRO A 275 16.16 17.36 -1.99
CA PRO A 275 16.57 17.68 -0.63
C PRO A 275 15.53 17.21 0.38
N ARG A 276 15.98 16.83 1.58
CA ARG A 276 15.17 16.53 2.75
C ARG A 276 15.82 17.08 4.00
N LEU A 277 15.02 17.68 4.85
CA LEU A 277 15.47 18.16 6.16
C LEU A 277 14.43 17.78 7.21
N SER A 278 14.90 17.31 8.37
CA SER A 278 14.04 17.00 9.51
C SER A 278 14.77 17.32 10.81
N ALA A 279 14.03 17.83 11.79
CA ALA A 279 14.50 18.11 13.13
C ALA A 279 13.62 17.40 14.16
N LEU A 280 14.24 16.68 15.10
CA LEU A 280 13.58 16.14 16.29
C LEU A 280 14.09 16.91 17.50
N ILE A 281 13.16 17.48 18.26
CA ILE A 281 13.44 18.24 19.47
C ILE A 281 12.82 17.48 20.66
N GLN A 282 13.63 17.08 21.62
CA GLN A 282 13.22 16.47 22.88
C GLN A 282 13.17 17.55 23.97
N TRP A 283 12.02 18.20 24.14
CA TRP A 283 11.84 19.23 25.16
C TRP A 283 12.01 18.68 26.58
N THR A 284 11.40 17.51 26.79
CA THR A 284 11.50 16.72 28.01
C THR A 284 11.57 15.24 27.66
N ASN A 285 11.69 14.36 28.66
CA ASN A 285 11.58 12.90 28.45
C ASN A 285 10.17 12.46 27.97
N ARG A 286 9.19 13.37 28.01
CA ARG A 286 7.78 13.10 27.68
C ARG A 286 7.28 13.86 26.47
N LEU A 287 7.86 15.03 26.19
CA LEU A 287 7.42 15.92 25.13
C LEU A 287 8.47 15.98 24.02
N THR A 288 8.06 15.68 22.82
CA THR A 288 8.87 15.73 21.61
C THR A 288 8.15 16.50 20.51
N THR A 289 8.90 17.20 19.69
CA THR A 289 8.41 17.81 18.44
C THR A 289 9.29 17.35 17.30
N ARG A 290 8.67 16.99 16.18
CA ARG A 290 9.37 16.74 14.93
C ARG A 290 8.83 17.71 13.87
N ILE A 291 9.75 18.27 13.07
CA ILE A 291 9.42 19.11 11.92
C ILE A 291 10.26 18.62 10.77
N GLY A 292 9.67 18.44 9.60
CA GLY A 292 10.40 17.96 8.44
C GLY A 292 9.74 18.35 7.13
N GLY A 293 10.51 18.25 6.05
CA GLY A 293 10.03 18.44 4.70
C GLY A 293 11.01 17.91 3.68
N GLY A 294 10.54 17.76 2.46
CA GLY A 294 11.34 17.23 1.36
C GLY A 294 10.61 17.31 0.02
N MET A 295 11.30 16.88 -1.00
CA MET A 295 10.82 16.85 -2.38
C MET A 295 10.77 15.42 -2.89
N GLY A 296 9.91 15.15 -3.89
CA GLY A 296 9.77 13.90 -4.58
C GLY A 296 9.37 14.09 -6.04
N TYR A 297 9.41 13.02 -6.82
CA TYR A 297 8.90 13.00 -8.19
C TYR A 297 8.33 11.62 -8.54
N ARG A 298 7.43 11.58 -9.52
CA ARG A 298 6.88 10.35 -10.10
C ARG A 298 6.87 10.48 -11.61
N ASN A 299 7.46 9.52 -12.29
CA ASN A 299 7.45 9.50 -13.75
C ASN A 299 6.04 9.24 -14.29
N ALA A 300 5.71 9.90 -15.40
CA ALA A 300 4.46 9.66 -16.11
C ALA A 300 4.35 8.20 -16.57
N SER A 301 3.18 7.58 -16.38
CA SER A 301 2.91 6.18 -16.71
C SER A 301 1.43 5.98 -17.00
N ILE A 302 1.12 4.99 -17.87
CA ILE A 302 -0.26 4.52 -18.03
C ILE A 302 -0.78 3.82 -16.76
N PHE A 303 0.11 3.35 -15.88
CA PHE A 303 -0.25 2.70 -14.62
C PHE A 303 -0.69 3.72 -13.57
N ASN A 304 -1.86 4.25 -13.80
CA ASN A 304 -2.56 5.21 -12.95
C ASN A 304 -3.96 4.67 -12.64
N GLN A 305 -4.53 5.08 -11.50
CA GLN A 305 -5.86 4.65 -11.06
C GLN A 305 -6.95 4.95 -12.12
N GLU A 306 -6.89 6.09 -12.78
CA GLU A 306 -7.87 6.47 -13.80
C GLU A 306 -7.89 5.50 -15.00
N ALA A 307 -6.70 5.07 -15.46
CA ALA A 307 -6.61 4.07 -16.54
C ALA A 307 -7.04 2.67 -16.07
N GLU A 308 -6.77 2.31 -14.81
CA GLU A 308 -7.20 1.04 -14.21
C GLU A 308 -8.73 0.94 -14.15
N ILE A 309 -9.42 2.02 -13.76
CA ILE A 309 -10.90 2.07 -13.70
C ILE A 309 -11.54 1.78 -15.07
N VAL A 310 -10.93 2.25 -16.16
CA VAL A 310 -11.42 1.98 -17.53
C VAL A 310 -10.81 0.70 -18.13
N GLY A 311 -10.12 -0.12 -17.33
CA GLY A 311 -9.47 -1.34 -17.78
C GLY A 311 -8.42 -1.12 -18.88
N TYR A 312 -7.80 0.06 -18.93
CA TYR A 312 -6.87 0.49 -20.00
C TYR A 312 -7.50 0.58 -21.39
N LYS A 313 -8.83 0.46 -21.51
CA LYS A 313 -9.53 0.52 -22.79
C LYS A 313 -9.41 1.90 -23.42
N ASN A 314 -9.01 1.97 -24.68
CA ASN A 314 -8.81 3.21 -25.44
C ASN A 314 -7.77 4.19 -24.86
N VAL A 315 -7.01 3.80 -23.85
CA VAL A 315 -5.92 4.61 -23.28
C VAL A 315 -4.73 4.57 -24.24
N LEU A 316 -4.24 5.75 -24.62
CA LEU A 316 -3.07 5.89 -25.48
C LEU A 316 -1.77 5.75 -24.68
N ALA A 317 -0.68 5.40 -25.36
CA ALA A 317 0.66 5.45 -24.78
C ALA A 317 1.00 6.86 -24.28
N ILE A 318 1.83 6.95 -23.23
CA ILE A 318 2.33 8.22 -22.73
C ILE A 318 3.15 8.94 -23.81
N ASN A 319 2.74 10.15 -24.16
CA ASN A 319 3.48 11.00 -25.06
C ASN A 319 4.57 11.76 -24.28
N ARG A 320 5.81 11.25 -24.32
CA ARG A 320 6.93 11.81 -23.54
C ARG A 320 7.34 13.23 -23.95
N ASP A 321 7.00 13.68 -25.16
CA ASP A 321 7.29 15.04 -25.62
C ASP A 321 6.35 16.07 -25.01
N LYS A 322 5.16 15.64 -24.60
CA LYS A 322 4.10 16.50 -24.05
C LYS A 322 3.85 16.29 -22.56
N THR A 323 4.20 15.11 -22.04
CA THR A 323 3.88 14.73 -20.67
C THR A 323 5.11 14.78 -19.78
N ARG A 324 5.05 15.58 -18.72
CA ARG A 324 6.11 15.73 -17.73
C ARG A 324 5.86 14.81 -16.53
N SER A 325 6.94 14.47 -15.83
CA SER A 325 6.85 13.80 -14.55
C SER A 325 6.19 14.70 -13.50
N GLU A 326 5.42 14.13 -12.61
CA GLU A 326 4.86 14.81 -11.44
C GLU A 326 5.98 15.14 -10.45
N GLU A 327 5.98 16.34 -9.88
CA GLU A 327 6.93 16.78 -8.87
C GLU A 327 6.18 17.23 -7.62
N SER A 328 6.71 16.90 -6.45
CA SER A 328 6.08 17.22 -5.18
C SER A 328 7.03 17.89 -4.21
N TYR A 329 6.47 18.69 -3.34
CA TYR A 329 7.10 19.17 -2.14
C TYR A 329 6.12 19.06 -0.97
N GLY A 330 6.65 18.70 0.19
CA GLY A 330 5.83 18.52 1.37
C GLY A 330 6.56 18.90 2.64
N ALA A 331 5.77 19.27 3.64
CA ALA A 331 6.23 19.55 4.99
C ALA A 331 5.28 18.94 6.00
N ASN A 332 5.81 18.55 7.14
CA ASN A 332 5.03 18.07 8.27
C ASN A 332 5.64 18.51 9.60
N ALA A 333 4.79 18.67 10.60
CA ALA A 333 5.20 18.93 11.97
C ALA A 333 4.35 18.08 12.91
N ASP A 334 4.97 17.45 13.89
CA ASP A 334 4.26 16.68 14.91
C ASP A 334 4.71 17.03 16.33
N ILE A 335 3.78 16.91 17.27
CA ILE A 335 4.00 17.06 18.71
C ILE A 335 3.56 15.76 19.35
N GLY A 336 4.49 15.05 19.98
CA GLY A 336 4.24 13.82 20.72
C GLY A 336 4.39 14.02 22.22
N TYR A 337 3.40 13.59 23.00
CA TYR A 337 3.42 13.64 24.45
C TYR A 337 3.11 12.26 25.04
N LYS A 338 3.98 11.79 25.95
CA LYS A 338 3.81 10.51 26.67
C LYS A 338 3.71 10.78 28.15
N LEU A 339 2.60 10.41 28.75
CA LEU A 339 2.31 10.61 30.15
C LEU A 339 2.08 9.27 30.86
N PRO A 340 3.00 8.78 31.70
CA PRO A 340 2.68 7.72 32.64
C PRO A 340 1.69 8.28 33.68
N LEU A 341 0.55 7.61 33.83
CA LEU A 341 -0.49 7.99 34.79
C LEU A 341 -0.34 7.22 36.10
N SER A 342 0.03 5.95 36.01
CA SER A 342 0.35 5.05 37.12
C SER A 342 1.28 3.93 36.60
N ASP A 343 1.61 2.96 37.47
CA ASP A 343 2.42 1.80 37.11
C ASP A 343 1.76 0.93 36.00
N HIS A 344 0.43 0.99 35.90
CA HIS A 344 -0.36 0.20 34.95
C HIS A 344 -1.18 1.06 33.97
N SER A 345 -0.90 2.37 33.91
CA SER A 345 -1.68 3.29 33.07
C SER A 345 -0.79 4.33 32.41
N PHE A 346 -1.05 4.58 31.14
CA PHE A 346 -0.31 5.57 30.34
C PHE A 346 -1.21 6.26 29.32
N LEU A 347 -0.87 7.48 29.00
CA LEU A 347 -1.49 8.25 27.92
C LEU A 347 -0.40 8.65 26.90
N THR A 348 -0.65 8.40 25.62
CA THR A 348 0.16 8.91 24.52
C THR A 348 -0.71 9.76 23.62
N LEU A 349 -0.27 10.97 23.36
CA LEU A 349 -0.90 11.92 22.45
C LEU A 349 0.08 12.22 21.32
N ASN A 350 -0.40 12.29 20.09
CA ASN A 350 0.35 12.80 18.96
C ASN A 350 -0.57 13.68 18.13
N GLN A 351 -0.11 14.90 17.85
CA GLN A 351 -0.76 15.82 16.94
C GLN A 351 0.19 16.11 15.79
N MET A 352 -0.24 15.86 14.57
CA MET A 352 0.51 16.13 13.36
C MET A 352 -0.24 17.10 12.46
N PHE A 353 0.51 17.96 11.79
CA PHE A 353 0.05 18.80 10.68
C PHE A 353 0.87 18.45 9.44
N PHE A 354 0.23 18.43 8.29
CA PHE A 354 0.89 18.12 7.04
C PHE A 354 0.42 19.03 5.91
N TYR A 355 1.32 19.25 4.97
CA TYR A 355 1.09 19.92 3.70
C TYR A 355 1.86 19.19 2.61
N THR A 356 1.21 18.88 1.51
CA THR A 356 1.84 18.33 0.30
C THR A 356 1.26 19.04 -0.91
N ALA A 357 2.12 19.43 -1.81
CA ALA A 357 1.75 20.01 -3.10
C ALA A 357 2.37 19.20 -4.23
N LEU A 358 1.60 19.02 -5.29
CA LEU A 358 1.96 18.26 -6.48
C LEU A 358 1.78 19.15 -7.70
N THR A 359 2.85 19.31 -8.47
CA THR A 359 2.85 20.00 -9.75
C THR A 359 2.91 19.02 -10.90
N ASN A 360 2.50 19.43 -12.10
CA ASN A 360 2.43 18.56 -13.27
C ASN A 360 1.59 17.29 -13.03
N SER A 361 0.58 17.33 -12.17
CA SER A 361 -0.28 16.18 -11.91
C SER A 361 -0.88 15.65 -13.20
N LEU A 362 -0.88 14.32 -13.37
CA LEU A 362 -1.43 13.66 -14.55
C LEU A 362 -2.93 13.43 -14.40
N GLN A 363 -3.66 13.72 -15.46
CA GLN A 363 -5.08 13.46 -15.58
C GLN A 363 -5.40 12.77 -16.89
N LEU A 364 -6.29 11.79 -16.86
CA LEU A 364 -6.78 11.10 -18.04
C LEU A 364 -7.88 11.95 -18.72
N LYS A 365 -7.69 12.30 -19.99
CA LYS A 365 -8.64 13.11 -20.76
C LYS A 365 -9.16 12.37 -21.97
N THR A 366 -10.44 12.60 -22.28
CA THR A 366 -11.08 12.07 -23.48
C THR A 366 -10.78 12.97 -24.69
N ASN A 367 -10.24 12.37 -25.75
CA ASN A 367 -9.99 13.01 -27.02
C ASN A 367 -11.25 13.03 -27.90
N PRO A 368 -11.31 13.91 -28.94
CA PRO A 368 -12.47 13.96 -29.85
C PRO A 368 -12.79 12.65 -30.59
N ASN A 369 -11.83 11.76 -30.73
CA ASN A 369 -11.98 10.43 -31.34
C ASN A 369 -12.30 9.31 -30.34
N ASN A 370 -12.73 9.63 -29.13
CA ASN A 370 -13.02 8.72 -28.03
C ASN A 370 -11.83 7.90 -27.52
N THR A 371 -10.60 8.28 -27.86
CA THR A 371 -9.41 7.75 -27.18
C THR A 371 -9.15 8.54 -25.90
N LEU A 372 -8.36 7.97 -24.99
CA LEU A 372 -7.99 8.56 -23.71
C LEU A 372 -6.49 8.83 -23.68
N SER A 373 -6.07 10.02 -23.29
CA SER A 373 -4.65 10.37 -23.16
C SER A 373 -4.36 11.03 -21.82
N PHE A 374 -3.18 10.75 -21.28
CA PHE A 374 -2.70 11.44 -20.10
C PHE A 374 -2.11 12.79 -20.47
N GLU A 375 -2.55 13.84 -19.78
CA GLU A 375 -2.04 15.18 -19.87
C GLU A 375 -1.72 15.73 -18.47
N ASN A 376 -0.70 16.61 -18.38
CA ASN A 376 -0.46 17.33 -17.14
C ASN A 376 -1.49 18.44 -16.96
N ILE A 377 -1.97 18.57 -15.72
CA ILE A 377 -2.82 19.70 -15.33
C ILE A 377 -1.94 20.94 -15.25
N ASP A 378 -2.37 22.04 -15.89
CA ASP A 378 -1.76 23.35 -15.67
C ASP A 378 -2.30 23.92 -14.34
N GLY A 379 -1.62 23.56 -13.27
CA GLY A 379 -2.06 23.90 -11.92
C GLY A 379 -1.36 23.14 -10.81
N LEU A 380 -1.97 23.15 -9.65
CA LEU A 380 -1.45 22.59 -8.41
C LEU A 380 -2.49 21.67 -7.76
N VAL A 381 -2.08 20.47 -7.37
CA VAL A 381 -2.86 19.63 -6.46
C VAL A 381 -2.28 19.76 -5.06
N THR A 382 -3.09 20.15 -4.10
CA THR A 382 -2.67 20.32 -2.70
C THR A 382 -3.43 19.36 -1.78
N SER A 383 -2.74 18.89 -0.76
CA SER A 383 -3.34 18.18 0.36
C SER A 383 -2.75 18.72 1.66
N LYS A 384 -3.60 19.24 2.52
CA LYS A 384 -3.23 19.81 3.83
C LYS A 384 -4.16 19.29 4.89
N GLY A 385 -3.68 19.18 6.12
CA GLY A 385 -4.53 18.66 7.17
C GLY A 385 -3.87 18.51 8.52
N ALA A 386 -4.63 17.89 9.40
CA ALA A 386 -4.23 17.61 10.77
C ALA A 386 -4.62 16.18 11.15
N GLU A 387 -3.75 15.51 11.89
CA GLU A 387 -3.99 14.17 12.41
C GLU A 387 -3.72 14.13 13.90
N SER A 388 -4.73 13.73 14.66
CA SER A 388 -4.67 13.55 16.11
C SER A 388 -4.70 12.06 16.42
N PHE A 389 -3.81 11.60 17.26
CA PHE A 389 -3.77 10.23 17.74
C PHE A 389 -3.67 10.18 19.25
N ILE A 390 -4.58 9.43 19.87
CA ILE A 390 -4.65 9.21 21.31
C ILE A 390 -4.55 7.72 21.57
N LYS A 391 -3.64 7.32 22.47
CA LYS A 391 -3.57 5.98 23.02
C LYS A 391 -3.59 6.05 24.53
N LEU A 392 -4.59 5.42 25.14
CA LEU A 392 -4.74 5.32 26.59
C LEU A 392 -4.68 3.85 26.99
N GLY A 393 -3.72 3.48 27.84
CA GLY A 393 -3.66 2.18 28.48
C GLY A 393 -4.09 2.32 29.95
N VAL A 394 -5.02 1.47 30.39
CA VAL A 394 -5.48 1.39 31.81
C VAL A 394 -5.64 -0.08 32.17
N ASN A 395 -4.72 -0.62 32.95
CA ASN A 395 -4.65 -2.03 33.29
C ASN A 395 -4.67 -2.90 32.01
N ASP A 396 -5.67 -3.76 31.86
CA ASP A 396 -5.85 -4.68 30.72
C ASP A 396 -6.52 -4.02 29.51
N PHE A 397 -6.97 -2.77 29.63
CA PHE A 397 -7.62 -2.05 28.54
C PHE A 397 -6.64 -1.15 27.80
N THR A 398 -6.79 -1.12 26.48
CA THR A 398 -6.13 -0.15 25.61
C THR A 398 -7.16 0.49 24.70
N PHE A 399 -7.19 1.82 24.71
CA PHE A 399 -8.06 2.64 23.87
C PHE A 399 -7.21 3.36 22.84
N PHE A 400 -7.62 3.32 21.58
CA PHE A 400 -7.04 4.09 20.50
C PHE A 400 -8.10 4.98 19.89
N LEU A 401 -7.73 6.21 19.58
CA LEU A 401 -8.54 7.16 18.83
C LEU A 401 -7.65 7.92 17.86
N GLY A 402 -7.98 7.84 16.59
CA GLY A 402 -7.39 8.61 15.51
C GLY A 402 -8.43 9.52 14.87
N TYR A 403 -8.11 10.79 14.70
CA TYR A 403 -8.90 11.74 13.94
C TYR A 403 -8.03 12.36 12.86
N THR A 404 -8.51 12.39 11.63
CA THR A 404 -7.83 13.03 10.51
C THR A 404 -8.77 14.04 9.86
N TYR A 405 -8.29 15.26 9.73
CA TYR A 405 -8.86 16.30 8.87
C TYR A 405 -7.99 16.41 7.62
N THR A 406 -8.59 16.30 6.44
CA THR A 406 -7.91 16.42 5.15
C THR A 406 -8.64 17.41 4.27
N ASP A 407 -7.91 18.41 3.79
CA ASP A 407 -8.36 19.36 2.78
C ASP A 407 -7.51 19.15 1.52
N ALA A 408 -8.10 18.54 0.50
CA ALA A 408 -7.44 18.19 -0.76
C ALA A 408 -8.13 18.88 -1.92
N GLU A 409 -7.37 19.64 -2.71
CA GLU A 409 -7.86 20.54 -3.74
C GLU A 409 -7.04 20.45 -5.02
N ILE A 410 -7.71 20.63 -6.14
CA ILE A 410 -7.10 20.81 -7.46
C ILE A 410 -7.33 22.28 -7.88
N GLN A 411 -6.25 22.99 -8.09
CA GLN A 411 -6.27 24.34 -8.67
C GLN A 411 -5.78 24.24 -10.11
N ALA A 412 -6.68 24.37 -11.07
CA ALA A 412 -6.35 24.27 -12.50
C ALA A 412 -7.10 25.33 -13.30
N ASN A 413 -6.41 26.03 -14.22
CA ASN A 413 -6.99 27.05 -15.10
C ASN A 413 -7.75 28.17 -14.33
N GLY A 414 -7.30 28.51 -13.12
CA GLY A 414 -7.95 29.50 -12.26
C GLY A 414 -9.22 29.02 -11.56
N ILE A 415 -9.55 27.73 -11.66
CA ILE A 415 -10.66 27.09 -10.96
C ILE A 415 -10.11 26.23 -9.84
N GLU A 416 -10.68 26.40 -8.66
CA GLU A 416 -10.41 25.57 -7.49
C GLU A 416 -11.53 24.55 -7.31
N SER A 417 -11.17 23.29 -7.15
CA SER A 417 -12.14 22.22 -6.92
C SER A 417 -11.63 21.21 -5.89
N GLU A 418 -12.53 20.76 -5.05
CA GLU A 418 -12.26 19.72 -4.08
C GLU A 418 -11.89 18.39 -4.77
N PHE A 419 -10.91 17.69 -4.25
CA PHE A 419 -10.50 16.38 -4.77
C PHE A 419 -11.59 15.34 -4.48
N THR A 420 -11.90 14.50 -5.47
CA THR A 420 -12.97 13.50 -5.37
C THR A 420 -12.58 12.34 -4.44
N LEU A 421 -13.57 11.65 -3.89
CA LEU A 421 -13.44 10.46 -3.04
C LEU A 421 -12.48 10.65 -1.84
N THR A 422 -12.39 11.89 -1.34
CA THR A 422 -11.56 12.24 -0.19
C THR A 422 -12.44 12.76 0.95
N PRO A 423 -12.63 12.00 2.02
CA PRO A 423 -13.41 12.47 3.18
C PRO A 423 -12.64 13.58 3.91
N ARG A 424 -13.29 14.70 4.20
CA ARG A 424 -12.68 15.78 5.00
C ARG A 424 -12.42 15.37 6.44
N HIS A 425 -13.29 14.53 7.00
CA HIS A 425 -13.18 14.04 8.37
C HIS A 425 -13.18 12.52 8.37
N SER A 426 -12.18 11.93 9.00
CA SER A 426 -12.09 10.49 9.25
C SER A 426 -11.78 10.26 10.72
N ILE A 427 -12.55 9.39 11.37
CA ILE A 427 -12.33 8.99 12.76
C ILE A 427 -12.20 7.48 12.78
N LYS A 428 -11.17 6.98 13.47
CA LYS A 428 -10.97 5.54 13.72
C LYS A 428 -10.70 5.34 15.18
N GLY A 429 -11.26 4.30 15.75
CA GLY A 429 -10.99 3.98 17.15
C GLY A 429 -11.10 2.50 17.43
N ASP A 430 -10.32 2.06 18.43
CA ASP A 430 -10.29 0.69 18.90
C ASP A 430 -10.33 0.67 20.42
N VAL A 431 -11.04 -0.28 20.98
CA VAL A 431 -10.99 -0.66 22.38
C VAL A 431 -10.56 -2.11 22.47
N LEU A 432 -9.42 -2.34 23.10
CA LEU A 432 -8.87 -3.68 23.30
C LEU A 432 -8.86 -4.02 24.79
N TYR A 433 -9.40 -5.17 25.14
CA TYR A 433 -9.25 -5.80 26.44
C TYR A 433 -8.34 -7.03 26.27
N SER A 434 -7.22 -7.06 27.00
CA SER A 434 -6.21 -8.11 26.88
C SER A 434 -5.96 -8.76 28.22
N LEU A 435 -6.52 -9.96 28.44
CA LEU A 435 -6.20 -10.81 29.58
C LEU A 435 -5.04 -11.72 29.17
N PRO A 436 -3.83 -11.53 29.74
CA PRO A 436 -2.63 -12.25 29.29
C PRO A 436 -2.83 -13.75 29.27
N SER A 437 -2.36 -14.39 28.18
CA SER A 437 -2.43 -15.85 27.94
C SER A 437 -3.81 -16.47 27.98
N GLN A 438 -4.87 -15.67 27.89
CA GLN A 438 -6.26 -16.17 27.94
C GLN A 438 -7.11 -15.61 26.80
N TRP A 439 -7.49 -14.32 26.91
CA TRP A 439 -8.40 -13.68 25.98
C TRP A 439 -7.87 -12.35 25.49
N ARG A 440 -8.14 -12.05 24.22
CA ARG A 440 -8.10 -10.69 23.70
C ARG A 440 -9.45 -10.40 23.05
N LEU A 441 -10.11 -9.35 23.50
CA LEU A 441 -11.38 -8.88 22.95
C LEU A 441 -11.16 -7.49 22.38
N GLY A 442 -11.77 -7.20 21.26
CA GLY A 442 -11.66 -5.90 20.62
C GLY A 442 -12.96 -5.44 20.00
N VAL A 443 -13.16 -4.14 20.00
CA VAL A 443 -14.19 -3.46 19.22
C VAL A 443 -13.52 -2.30 18.52
N ASP A 444 -13.80 -2.16 17.24
CA ASP A 444 -13.32 -1.07 16.41
C ASP A 444 -14.47 -0.31 15.75
N TYR A 445 -14.21 0.93 15.36
CA TYR A 445 -15.12 1.71 14.55
C TYR A 445 -14.37 2.64 13.60
N GLU A 446 -14.99 2.89 12.45
CA GLU A 446 -14.52 3.85 11.46
C GLU A 446 -15.68 4.72 10.98
N TYR A 447 -15.50 6.06 11.09
CA TYR A 447 -16.39 7.07 10.54
C TYR A 447 -15.69 7.80 9.39
N LYS A 448 -16.41 8.02 8.29
CA LYS A 448 -16.01 8.89 7.18
C LYS A 448 -17.12 9.91 6.87
N SER A 449 -16.73 11.17 6.75
CA SER A 449 -17.63 12.21 6.28
C SER A 449 -18.00 12.04 4.81
N SER A 450 -19.01 12.78 4.36
CA SER A 450 -19.39 12.88 2.95
C SER A 450 -18.18 13.21 2.07
N GLN A 451 -18.19 12.68 0.84
CA GLN A 451 -17.14 12.80 -0.15
C GLN A 451 -17.72 13.31 -1.47
N LYS A 452 -16.98 14.13 -2.17
CA LYS A 452 -17.36 14.62 -3.49
C LYS A 452 -17.17 13.52 -4.54
N LEU A 453 -18.13 13.32 -5.42
CA LEU A 453 -18.08 12.42 -6.57
C LEU A 453 -17.66 13.18 -7.84
N SER A 454 -17.25 12.45 -8.89
CA SER A 454 -16.82 13.03 -10.17
C SER A 454 -17.92 13.84 -10.86
N ASN A 455 -19.18 13.50 -10.63
CA ASN A 455 -20.34 14.23 -11.16
C ASN A 455 -20.67 15.52 -10.39
N GLY A 456 -19.88 15.84 -9.35
CA GLY A 456 -20.06 17.03 -8.50
C GLY A 456 -21.05 16.85 -7.35
N SER A 457 -21.75 15.73 -7.24
CA SER A 457 -22.58 15.42 -6.08
C SER A 457 -21.76 14.97 -4.88
N TYR A 458 -22.38 14.86 -3.71
CA TYR A 458 -21.76 14.36 -2.49
C TYR A 458 -22.40 13.08 -2.01
N THR A 459 -21.57 12.17 -1.48
CA THR A 459 -22.04 10.98 -0.78
C THR A 459 -22.64 11.37 0.58
N GLN A 460 -23.30 10.45 1.23
CA GLN A 460 -23.55 10.59 2.67
C GLN A 460 -22.31 10.20 3.48
N ASP A 461 -22.27 10.62 4.74
CA ASP A 461 -21.34 10.10 5.73
C ASP A 461 -21.77 8.70 6.20
N TYR A 462 -20.80 7.95 6.73
CA TYR A 462 -21.08 6.62 7.26
C TYR A 462 -20.15 6.22 8.40
N ILE A 463 -20.61 5.22 9.15
CA ILE A 463 -19.84 4.60 10.23
C ILE A 463 -19.98 3.08 10.15
N THR A 464 -18.86 2.39 10.35
CA THR A 464 -18.82 0.93 10.48
C THR A 464 -18.27 0.55 11.85
N PHE A 465 -18.69 -0.62 12.35
CA PHE A 465 -18.21 -1.20 13.60
C PHE A 465 -17.76 -2.63 13.37
N GLY A 466 -16.67 -3.01 14.02
CA GLY A 466 -16.17 -4.37 14.07
C GLY A 466 -16.02 -4.86 15.50
N ALA A 467 -15.96 -6.18 15.67
CA ALA A 467 -15.61 -6.82 16.93
C ALA A 467 -14.77 -8.06 16.70
N MET A 468 -13.85 -8.33 17.61
CA MET A 468 -13.02 -9.52 17.59
C MET A 468 -12.91 -10.19 18.93
N ALA A 469 -12.70 -11.51 18.92
CA ALA A 469 -12.34 -12.28 20.10
C ALA A 469 -11.23 -13.29 19.73
N GLU A 470 -10.19 -13.33 20.55
CA GLU A 470 -9.10 -14.30 20.45
C GLU A 470 -9.00 -15.08 21.77
N ARG A 471 -8.85 -16.40 21.67
CA ARG A 471 -8.59 -17.30 22.82
C ARG A 471 -7.25 -17.99 22.64
N TYR A 472 -6.37 -17.82 23.61
CA TYR A 472 -5.05 -18.47 23.65
C TYR A 472 -5.10 -19.71 24.54
N LEU A 473 -4.67 -20.87 24.00
CA LEU A 473 -4.61 -22.16 24.67
C LEU A 473 -3.27 -22.83 24.34
N ASP A 474 -2.25 -22.60 25.15
CA ASP A 474 -0.89 -23.10 24.92
C ASP A 474 -0.37 -22.75 23.51
N ARG A 475 -0.32 -23.74 22.61
CA ARG A 475 0.14 -23.60 21.23
C ARG A 475 -0.93 -23.16 20.25
N TRP A 476 -2.20 -23.16 20.68
CA TRP A 476 -3.34 -22.83 19.86
C TRP A 476 -3.85 -21.44 20.15
N MET A 477 -4.26 -20.74 19.12
CA MET A 477 -5.04 -19.51 19.21
C MET A 477 -6.25 -19.65 18.31
N PHE A 478 -7.43 -19.52 18.88
CA PHE A 478 -8.69 -19.45 18.14
C PHE A 478 -9.12 -17.99 18.07
N PHE A 479 -9.63 -17.56 16.93
CA PHE A 479 -10.13 -16.21 16.78
C PHE A 479 -11.42 -16.18 15.98
N GLY A 480 -12.22 -15.16 16.25
CA GLY A 480 -13.39 -14.81 15.46
C GLY A 480 -13.53 -13.31 15.40
N ASN A 481 -13.91 -12.79 14.23
CA ASN A 481 -14.21 -11.37 14.02
C ASN A 481 -15.51 -11.21 13.26
N ILE A 482 -16.17 -10.12 13.57
CA ILE A 482 -17.34 -9.63 12.85
C ILE A 482 -16.96 -8.23 12.36
N GLU A 483 -16.95 -8.05 11.06
CA GLU A 483 -16.69 -6.77 10.41
C GLU A 483 -18.03 -6.16 9.98
N ASN A 484 -18.13 -4.83 10.06
CA ASN A 484 -19.32 -4.10 9.66
C ASN A 484 -20.63 -4.67 10.26
N ILE A 485 -20.68 -4.74 11.61
CA ILE A 485 -21.76 -5.38 12.39
C ILE A 485 -23.16 -4.90 12.00
N PHE A 486 -23.29 -3.63 11.61
CA PHE A 486 -24.58 -3.04 11.22
C PHE A 486 -24.89 -3.19 9.73
N ASP A 487 -24.10 -3.96 8.99
CA ASP A 487 -24.32 -4.26 7.58
C ASP A 487 -24.45 -3.01 6.70
N PHE A 488 -23.68 -1.95 7.00
CA PHE A 488 -23.70 -0.75 6.18
C PHE A 488 -23.10 -1.05 4.80
N ARG A 489 -23.84 -0.74 3.74
CA ARG A 489 -23.40 -0.92 2.35
C ARG A 489 -23.77 0.30 1.52
N GLN A 490 -22.90 0.64 0.55
CA GLN A 490 -23.21 1.69 -0.41
C GLN A 490 -24.55 1.43 -1.12
N THR A 491 -24.82 0.17 -1.45
CA THR A 491 -26.01 -0.28 -2.18
C THR A 491 -27.33 -0.01 -1.45
N LEU A 492 -27.31 0.15 -0.12
CA LEU A 492 -28.49 0.61 0.65
C LEU A 492 -28.89 2.06 0.33
N ASN A 493 -28.00 2.84 -0.26
CA ASN A 493 -28.18 4.27 -0.54
C ASN A 493 -28.24 4.61 -2.03
N GLY A 494 -28.12 3.62 -2.89
CA GLY A 494 -28.17 3.76 -4.34
C GLY A 494 -27.56 2.56 -5.04
N ARG A 495 -28.07 2.25 -6.22
CA ARG A 495 -27.53 1.16 -7.03
C ARG A 495 -26.12 1.52 -7.52
N ILE A 496 -25.22 0.55 -7.49
CA ILE A 496 -23.89 0.68 -8.11
C ILE A 496 -24.00 0.53 -9.62
N ILE A 497 -24.92 -0.31 -10.09
CA ILE A 497 -25.15 -0.55 -11.50
C ILE A 497 -26.36 0.27 -11.96
N SER A 498 -26.12 1.15 -12.93
CA SER A 498 -27.13 2.12 -13.40
C SER A 498 -27.73 1.80 -14.78
N ALA A 499 -27.26 0.76 -15.46
CA ALA A 499 -27.70 0.37 -16.81
C ALA A 499 -28.15 -1.11 -16.85
N PRO A 500 -28.81 -1.54 -17.95
CA PRO A 500 -29.18 -2.94 -18.11
C PRO A 500 -27.99 -3.89 -17.98
N ASN A 501 -28.20 -5.09 -17.48
CA ASN A 501 -27.16 -6.09 -17.22
C ASN A 501 -26.32 -6.46 -18.46
N ASN A 502 -26.82 -6.20 -19.66
CA ASN A 502 -26.08 -6.43 -20.91
C ASN A 502 -25.13 -5.28 -21.31
N THR A 503 -25.22 -4.12 -20.66
CA THR A 503 -24.32 -2.95 -20.84
C THR A 503 -24.17 -2.20 -19.53
N PRO A 504 -23.63 -2.85 -18.47
CA PRO A 504 -23.60 -2.25 -17.14
C PRO A 504 -22.70 -1.00 -17.11
N GLN A 505 -23.17 0.01 -16.40
CA GLN A 505 -22.39 1.19 -16.03
C GLN A 505 -22.28 1.23 -14.51
N PHE A 506 -21.08 1.38 -14.01
CA PHE A 506 -20.78 1.37 -12.59
C PHE A 506 -20.63 2.79 -12.06
N THR A 507 -21.21 3.05 -10.90
CA THR A 507 -20.97 4.28 -10.15
C THR A 507 -19.67 4.17 -9.35
N GLU A 508 -19.15 5.31 -8.90
CA GLU A 508 -17.98 5.33 -8.04
C GLU A 508 -18.23 4.61 -6.71
N VAL A 509 -17.25 3.81 -6.28
CA VAL A 509 -17.31 3.09 -4.99
C VAL A 509 -16.70 3.98 -3.90
N TRP A 510 -17.49 4.33 -2.90
CA TRP A 510 -17.10 5.22 -1.80
C TRP A 510 -17.32 4.63 -0.39
N ALA A 511 -18.02 3.49 -0.29
CA ALA A 511 -18.28 2.79 0.97
C ALA A 511 -18.24 1.27 0.75
N PRO A 512 -18.28 0.44 1.83
CA PRO A 512 -18.29 -1.02 1.73
C PRO A 512 -19.43 -1.53 0.83
N LEU A 513 -19.15 -2.60 0.08
CA LEU A 513 -20.11 -3.32 -0.75
C LEU A 513 -20.52 -4.65 -0.13
N ASP A 514 -19.60 -5.29 0.56
CA ASP A 514 -19.67 -6.66 1.09
C ASP A 514 -20.55 -6.81 2.33
N GLY A 515 -20.87 -5.69 3.02
CA GLY A 515 -21.74 -5.69 4.19
C GLY A 515 -21.13 -6.37 5.41
N LEU A 516 -21.95 -7.10 6.15
CA LEU A 516 -21.53 -7.86 7.33
C LEU A 516 -20.66 -9.04 6.92
N VAL A 517 -19.41 -9.10 7.44
CA VAL A 517 -18.49 -10.23 7.25
C VAL A 517 -18.12 -10.85 8.60
N ILE A 518 -18.25 -12.19 8.68
CA ILE A 518 -17.88 -12.96 9.86
C ILE A 518 -16.72 -13.89 9.48
N ASN A 519 -15.62 -13.78 10.21
CA ASN A 519 -14.44 -14.63 10.06
C ASN A 519 -14.23 -15.48 11.31
N PHE A 520 -13.77 -16.70 11.10
CA PHE A 520 -13.35 -17.61 12.16
C PHE A 520 -12.08 -18.32 11.74
N GLY A 521 -11.15 -18.48 12.68
CA GLY A 521 -9.90 -19.13 12.36
C GLY A 521 -9.14 -19.69 13.54
N VAL A 522 -8.05 -20.38 13.20
CA VAL A 522 -7.15 -21.02 14.16
C VAL A 522 -5.70 -20.84 13.76
N LYS A 523 -4.86 -20.60 14.74
CA LYS A 523 -3.41 -20.55 14.60
C LYS A 523 -2.77 -21.55 15.55
N LEU A 524 -1.89 -22.40 15.01
CA LEU A 524 -1.08 -23.37 15.76
C LEU A 524 0.39 -22.97 15.65
N LYS A 525 1.08 -22.87 16.77
CA LYS A 525 2.53 -22.65 16.87
C LYS A 525 3.21 -23.92 17.40
N LEU A 526 4.11 -24.48 16.58
CA LEU A 526 4.93 -25.69 16.87
C LEU A 526 6.39 -25.30 17.11
#